data_ddc22cabad9f97706ee757438e3acab5
#
_entry.id   ddc22cabad9f97706ee757438e3acab5
#
_cell.length_a   1.000
_cell.length_b   1.000
_cell.length_c   1.000
_cell.angle_alpha   90.00
_cell.angle_beta   90.00
_cell.angle_gamma   90.00
#
_symmetry.space_group_name_H-M   'P 1'
#
loop_
_entity.id
_entity.type
_entity.pdbx_description
1 polymer ?
#
loop_
_entity_poly.entity_id
_entity_poly.type
_entity_poly.pdbx_seq_one_letter_code
_entity_poly.pdbx_strand_id
1 'polypeptide(L)' 'MTKKEEIELALLRRKRNELEKEIARVKEAHKRNEYAEVNTYQLFILEDRLHWIDKKINRRVKHDL' A
#
# COMPACT_ATOMS: atom_id res chain seq x y z
N MET A 1 -0.60 2.93 23.56
CA MET A 1 -1.03 3.63 22.34
C MET A 1 -2.23 4.51 22.66
N THR A 2 -2.22 5.76 22.25
CA THR A 2 -3.35 6.66 22.46
C THR A 2 -4.46 6.35 21.45
N LYS A 3 -5.67 6.81 21.76
CA LYS A 3 -6.82 6.64 20.86
C LYS A 3 -6.56 7.25 19.48
N LYS A 4 -5.89 8.40 19.44
CA LYS A 4 -5.52 9.08 18.22
C LYS A 4 -4.57 8.21 17.37
N GLU A 5 -3.57 7.62 18.01
CA GLU A 5 -2.60 6.74 17.33
C GLU A 5 -3.26 5.48 16.80
N GLU A 6 -4.22 4.91 17.52
CA GLU A 6 -4.99 3.77 17.06
C GLU A 6 -5.79 4.09 15.81
N ILE A 7 -6.42 5.26 15.77
CA ILE A 7 -7.17 5.72 14.61
C ILE A 7 -6.25 5.91 13.41
N GLU A 8 -5.10 6.55 13.62
CA GLU A 8 -4.11 6.76 12.56
C GLU A 8 -3.58 5.43 12.00
N LEU A 9 -3.31 4.48 12.89
CA LEU A 9 -2.85 3.15 12.48
C LEU A 9 -3.92 2.41 11.67
N ALA A 10 -5.18 2.50 12.10
CA ALA A 10 -6.28 1.90 11.38
C ALA A 10 -6.44 2.49 9.97
N LEU A 11 -6.28 3.81 9.84
CA LEU A 11 -6.33 4.49 8.55
C LEU A 11 -5.17 4.07 7.64
N LEU A 12 -3.97 3.92 8.19
CA LEU A 12 -2.82 3.44 7.43
C LEU A 12 -3.02 2.02 6.92
N ARG A 13 -3.56 1.14 7.77
CA ARG A 13 -3.86 -0.25 7.38
C ARG A 13 -4.91 -0.31 6.29
N ARG A 14 -5.91 0.56 6.37
CA ARG A 14 -6.95 0.66 5.34
C ARG A 14 -6.37 1.10 4.00
N LYS A 15 -5.51 2.12 4.00
CA LYS A 15 -4.81 2.58 2.80
C LYS A 15 -3.95 1.48 2.20
N ARG A 16 -3.26 0.73 3.05
CA ARG A 16 -2.45 -0.40 2.60
C ARG A 16 -3.31 -1.44 1.86
N ASN A 17 -4.46 -1.80 2.46
CA ASN A 17 -5.37 -2.76 1.84
C ASN A 17 -5.89 -2.27 0.49
N GLU A 18 -6.22 -0.99 0.38
CA GLU A 18 -6.67 -0.39 -0.87
C GLU A 18 -5.59 -0.43 -1.94
N LEU A 19 -4.34 -0.13 -1.56
CA LEU A 19 -3.20 -0.21 -2.47
C LEU A 19 -2.94 -1.64 -2.93
N GLU A 20 -3.03 -2.61 -2.03
CA GLU A 20 -2.86 -4.03 -2.39
C GLU A 20 -3.91 -4.47 -3.41
N LYS A 21 -5.15 -4.02 -3.25
CA LYS A 21 -6.23 -4.31 -4.21
C LYS A 21 -5.96 -3.69 -5.57
N GLU A 22 -5.47 -2.45 -5.60
CA GLU A 22 -5.11 -1.79 -6.85
C GLU A 22 -3.94 -2.49 -7.53
N ILE A 23 -2.92 -2.87 -6.77
CA ILE A 23 -1.77 -3.60 -7.29
C ILE A 23 -2.25 -4.91 -7.93
N ALA A 24 -3.13 -5.65 -7.25
CA ALA A 24 -3.67 -6.89 -7.78
C ALA A 24 -4.42 -6.67 -9.09
N ARG A 25 -5.20 -5.59 -9.18
CA ARG A 25 -5.92 -5.23 -10.41
C ARG A 25 -4.98 -4.93 -11.57
N VAL A 26 -3.94 -4.14 -11.30
CA VAL A 26 -2.97 -3.76 -12.33
C VAL A 26 -2.16 -4.98 -12.78
N LYS A 27 -1.78 -5.85 -11.84
CA LYS A 27 -1.09 -7.10 -12.17
C LYS A 27 -1.94 -8.00 -13.07
N GLU A 28 -3.24 -8.06 -12.81
CA GLU A 28 -4.17 -8.84 -13.62
C GLU A 28 -4.27 -8.28 -15.05
N ALA A 29 -4.36 -6.96 -15.19
CA ALA A 29 -4.36 -6.30 -16.48
C ALA A 29 -3.04 -6.51 -17.24
N HIS A 30 -1.92 -6.44 -16.52
CA HIS A 30 -0.60 -6.69 -17.11
C HIS A 30 -0.47 -8.13 -17.64
N LYS A 31 -1.04 -9.06 -16.91
CA LYS A 31 -1.06 -10.48 -17.29
C LYS A 31 -1.79 -10.70 -18.60
N ARG A 32 -2.79 -9.86 -18.89
CA ARG A 32 -3.56 -9.92 -20.15
C ARG A 32 -2.90 -9.14 -21.29
N ASN A 33 -1.72 -8.60 -21.08
CA ASN A 33 -0.98 -7.77 -22.04
C ASN A 33 -1.72 -6.48 -22.44
N GLU A 34 -2.62 -6.00 -21.56
CA GLU A 34 -3.30 -4.72 -21.78
C GLU A 34 -2.42 -3.58 -21.24
N TYR A 35 -2.01 -2.67 -22.14
CA TYR A 35 -1.22 -1.49 -21.76
C TYR A 35 0.00 -1.81 -20.89
N ALA A 36 0.80 -2.77 -21.31
CA ALA A 36 1.92 -3.32 -20.52
C ALA A 36 2.87 -2.26 -19.95
N GLU A 37 3.25 -1.26 -20.74
CA GLU A 37 4.17 -0.21 -20.30
C GLU A 37 3.55 0.66 -19.22
N VAL A 38 2.29 1.06 -19.41
CA VAL A 38 1.55 1.88 -18.43
C VAL A 38 1.37 1.11 -17.14
N ASN A 39 1.02 -0.17 -17.24
CA ASN A 39 0.81 -1.03 -16.07
C ASN A 39 2.10 -1.22 -15.28
N THR A 40 3.23 -1.39 -15.95
CA THR A 40 4.53 -1.51 -15.28
C THR A 40 4.87 -0.25 -14.50
N TYR A 41 4.64 0.92 -15.10
CA TYR A 41 4.86 2.20 -14.44
C TYR A 41 3.94 2.38 -13.23
N GLN A 42 2.66 2.04 -13.39
CA GLN A 42 1.70 2.12 -12.29
C GLN A 42 2.07 1.19 -11.14
N LEU A 43 2.48 -0.03 -11.44
CA LEU A 43 2.92 -0.98 -10.42
C LEU A 43 4.10 -0.43 -9.62
N PHE A 44 5.06 0.18 -10.29
CA PHE A 44 6.21 0.77 -9.63
C PHE A 44 5.78 1.85 -8.63
N ILE A 45 4.89 2.74 -9.05
CA ILE A 45 4.38 3.82 -8.18
C ILE A 45 3.59 3.25 -7.00
N LEU A 46 2.71 2.30 -7.26
CA LEU A 46 1.87 1.70 -6.22
C LEU A 46 2.70 0.92 -5.20
N GLU A 47 3.68 0.16 -5.66
CA GLU A 47 4.57 -0.58 -4.78
C GLU A 47 5.43 0.36 -3.92
N ASP A 48 5.87 1.47 -4.49
CA ASP A 48 6.60 2.49 -3.74
C ASP A 48 5.73 3.09 -2.63
N ARG A 49 4.49 3.43 -2.95
CA ARG A 49 3.53 3.94 -1.95
C ARG A 49 3.27 2.92 -0.86
N LEU A 50 3.11 1.66 -1.23
CA LEU A 50 2.89 0.57 -0.28
C LEU A 50 4.08 0.44 0.66
N HIS A 51 5.29 0.52 0.14
CA HIS A 51 6.52 0.47 0.92
C HIS A 51 6.56 1.57 1.98
N TRP A 52 6.22 2.80 1.62
CA TRP A 52 6.19 3.91 2.56
C TRP A 52 5.13 3.75 3.64
N ILE A 53 3.95 3.24 3.26
CA ILE A 53 2.88 2.99 4.22
C ILE A 53 3.28 1.88 5.20
N ASP A 54 3.88 0.80 4.71
CA ASP A 54 4.39 -0.27 5.56
C ASP A 54 5.45 0.22 6.53
N LYS A 55 6.35 1.09 6.08
CA LYS A 55 7.34 1.71 6.96
C LYS A 55 6.68 2.53 8.07
N LYS A 56 5.65 3.31 7.74
CA LYS A 56 4.93 4.10 8.73
C LYS A 56 4.22 3.23 9.75
N ILE A 57 3.58 2.16 9.30
CA ILE A 57 2.91 1.20 10.18
C ILE A 57 3.93 0.55 11.13
N ASN A 58 5.02 0.04 10.59
CA ASN A 58 6.07 -0.61 11.38
C ASN A 58 6.68 0.33 12.41
N ARG A 59 6.89 1.59 12.04
CA ARG A 59 7.45 2.59 12.94
C ARG A 59 6.53 2.83 14.13
N ARG A 60 5.22 2.90 13.91
CA ARG A 60 4.24 3.10 14.97
C ARG A 60 4.12 1.87 15.87
N VAL A 61 4.09 0.68 15.29
CA VAL A 61 4.03 -0.56 16.05
C VAL A 61 5.27 -0.74 16.93
N LYS A 62 6.44 -0.45 16.39
CA LYS A 62 7.70 -0.53 17.15
C LYS A 62 7.79 0.48 18.28
N HIS A 63 7.19 1.64 18.09
CA HIS A 63 7.23 2.69 19.10
C HIS A 63 6.44 2.33 20.35
N ASP A 64 5.48 1.43 20.24
CA ASP A 64 4.65 0.96 21.35
C ASP A 64 5.24 -0.23 22.10
N LEU A 65 6.29 -0.81 21.57
CA LEU A 65 7.00 -1.91 22.22
C LEU A 65 8.10 -1.36 23.12
#